data_7eecfb33103688d5795a82c69f5b77b2
#
_entry.id   7eecfb33103688d5795a82c69f5b77b2
#
_cell.length_a   1.000
_cell.length_b   1.000
_cell.length_c   1.000
_cell.angle_alpha   90.00
_cell.angle_beta   90.00
_cell.angle_gamma   90.00
#
_symmetry.space_group_name_H-M   'P 1'
#
loop_
_entity.id
_entity.type
_entity.pdbx_description
1 polymer ?
#
loop_
_entity_poly.entity_id
_entity_poly.type
_entity_poly.pdbx_seq_one_letter_code
_entity_poly.pdbx_strand_id
1 'polypeptide(L)'
;MAITAKEVMSLRQRTGLGMMECKKALAESAGDVEEAIKLLVERVGGKIDQRTAEAAEGLVAAVVSDGAVAMTELRSETDFAARNDMFVEGARKIAQLALAGPDGQQEPTDAMQQVVTDLRLSIKENISVGRVVRISGPKVGHYVHHTGKMGAAVAGEGDLSDDLLRGICQHLSAADGKGALAQPLAVDSDSLPADRLEEARSTAVAEAGVRIMPTM
;
A
#
# COMPACT_ATOMS: atom_id res chain seq x y z
N MET A 1 -41.78 5.30 -7.43
CA MET A 1 -41.44 6.73 -7.57
C MET A 1 -40.71 6.96 -8.89
N ALA A 2 -40.92 8.10 -9.55
CA ALA A 2 -40.15 8.42 -10.75
C ALA A 2 -38.76 8.92 -10.35
N ILE A 3 -37.74 8.22 -10.80
CA ILE A 3 -36.33 8.58 -10.53
C ILE A 3 -35.98 9.83 -11.34
N THR A 4 -35.50 10.85 -10.64
CA THR A 4 -35.13 12.13 -11.25
C THR A 4 -33.71 12.08 -11.83
N ALA A 5 -33.45 12.91 -12.85
CA ALA A 5 -32.12 13.09 -13.41
C ALA A 5 -31.10 13.57 -12.36
N LYS A 6 -31.54 14.34 -11.36
CA LYS A 6 -30.70 14.86 -10.27
C LYS A 6 -30.21 13.73 -9.35
N GLU A 7 -31.07 12.78 -9.02
CA GLU A 7 -30.70 11.59 -8.22
C GLU A 7 -29.69 10.73 -8.95
N VAL A 8 -29.91 10.50 -10.26
CA VAL A 8 -28.98 9.74 -11.10
C VAL A 8 -27.62 10.44 -11.19
N MET A 9 -27.58 11.76 -11.35
CA MET A 9 -26.32 12.51 -11.38
C MET A 9 -25.60 12.49 -10.04
N SER A 10 -26.34 12.61 -8.92
CA SER A 10 -25.74 12.50 -7.57
C SER A 10 -25.11 11.15 -7.34
N LEU A 11 -25.81 10.06 -7.67
CA LEU A 11 -25.27 8.70 -7.55
C LEU A 11 -24.03 8.48 -8.45
N ARG A 12 -24.08 9.02 -9.68
CA ARG A 12 -22.95 8.99 -10.59
C ARG A 12 -21.72 9.72 -10.02
N GLN A 13 -21.91 10.90 -9.42
CA GLN A 13 -20.80 11.64 -8.80
C GLN A 13 -20.18 10.87 -7.64
N ARG A 14 -20.97 10.14 -6.85
CA ARG A 14 -20.50 9.32 -5.73
C ARG A 14 -19.78 8.05 -6.17
N THR A 15 -20.23 7.41 -7.27
CA THR A 15 -19.76 6.08 -7.67
C THR A 15 -18.82 6.08 -8.87
N GLY A 16 -18.75 7.17 -9.65
CA GLY A 16 -18.00 7.22 -10.90
C GLY A 16 -18.57 6.36 -12.02
N LEU A 17 -19.71 5.66 -11.80
CA LEU A 17 -20.30 4.72 -12.76
C LEU A 17 -21.10 5.41 -13.86
N GLY A 18 -21.46 4.65 -14.90
CA GLY A 18 -22.23 5.16 -16.03
C GLY A 18 -23.65 5.58 -15.62
N MET A 19 -24.21 6.62 -16.29
CA MET A 19 -25.56 7.14 -15.99
C MET A 19 -26.64 6.06 -16.04
N MET A 20 -26.54 5.13 -16.99
CA MET A 20 -27.52 4.04 -17.13
C MET A 20 -27.41 2.99 -16.04
N GLU A 21 -26.20 2.71 -15.57
CA GLU A 21 -25.96 1.81 -14.42
C GLU A 21 -26.56 2.41 -13.15
N CYS A 22 -26.30 3.70 -12.90
CA CYS A 22 -26.86 4.42 -11.75
C CYS A 22 -28.39 4.50 -11.80
N LYS A 23 -28.96 4.81 -12.97
CA LYS A 23 -30.42 4.86 -13.16
C LYS A 23 -31.07 3.50 -12.88
N LYS A 24 -30.46 2.41 -13.40
CA LYS A 24 -30.94 1.05 -13.20
C LYS A 24 -30.89 0.64 -11.72
N ALA A 25 -29.79 0.94 -11.03
CA ALA A 25 -29.64 0.65 -9.61
C ALA A 25 -30.68 1.41 -8.76
N LEU A 26 -30.88 2.72 -9.03
CA LEU A 26 -31.92 3.50 -8.37
C LEU A 26 -33.33 2.97 -8.63
N ALA A 27 -33.60 2.48 -9.85
CA ALA A 27 -34.89 1.88 -10.18
C ALA A 27 -35.15 0.60 -9.35
N GLU A 28 -34.15 -0.24 -9.21
CA GLU A 28 -34.22 -1.49 -8.46
C GLU A 28 -34.30 -1.29 -6.95
N SER A 29 -33.67 -0.22 -6.44
CA SER A 29 -33.73 0.17 -5.02
C SER A 29 -34.92 1.05 -4.68
N ALA A 30 -35.90 1.23 -5.61
CA ALA A 30 -37.06 2.10 -5.45
C ALA A 30 -36.70 3.57 -5.07
N GLY A 31 -35.51 4.03 -5.48
CA GLY A 31 -34.98 5.38 -5.24
C GLY A 31 -34.12 5.48 -3.97
N ASP A 32 -33.91 4.40 -3.23
CA ASP A 32 -32.98 4.38 -2.08
C ASP A 32 -31.54 4.40 -2.61
N VAL A 33 -30.83 5.49 -2.28
CA VAL A 33 -29.46 5.74 -2.77
C VAL A 33 -28.44 4.79 -2.14
N GLU A 34 -28.58 4.47 -0.85
CA GLU A 34 -27.63 3.60 -0.15
C GLU A 34 -27.80 2.13 -0.63
N GLU A 35 -29.05 1.71 -0.82
CA GLU A 35 -29.33 0.40 -1.40
C GLU A 35 -28.87 0.30 -2.87
N ALA A 36 -29.03 1.38 -3.65
CA ALA A 36 -28.50 1.46 -5.01
C ALA A 36 -26.97 1.30 -5.04
N ILE A 37 -26.25 1.91 -4.09
CA ILE A 37 -24.80 1.77 -3.96
C ILE A 37 -24.44 0.31 -3.66
N LYS A 38 -25.11 -0.35 -2.72
CA LYS A 38 -24.86 -1.77 -2.42
C LYS A 38 -25.05 -2.66 -3.64
N LEU A 39 -26.14 -2.49 -4.38
CA LEU A 39 -26.39 -3.20 -5.63
C LEU A 39 -25.29 -2.97 -6.68
N LEU A 40 -24.77 -1.74 -6.76
CA LEU A 40 -23.66 -1.41 -7.67
C LEU A 40 -22.35 -2.06 -7.21
N VAL A 41 -22.06 -2.04 -5.91
CA VAL A 41 -20.88 -2.70 -5.30
C VAL A 41 -20.91 -4.20 -5.59
N GLU A 42 -22.02 -4.86 -5.35
CA GLU A 42 -22.19 -6.30 -5.63
C GLU A 42 -21.98 -6.63 -7.10
N ARG A 43 -22.54 -5.83 -8.01
CA ARG A 43 -22.41 -6.05 -9.46
C ARG A 43 -21.01 -5.84 -9.98
N VAL A 44 -20.35 -4.78 -9.53
CA VAL A 44 -18.97 -4.49 -9.92
C VAL A 44 -18.04 -5.48 -9.27
N GLY A 45 -18.21 -5.76 -7.96
CA GLY A 45 -17.46 -6.75 -7.21
C GLY A 45 -17.55 -8.13 -7.84
N GLY A 46 -18.74 -8.63 -8.11
CA GLY A 46 -18.92 -9.93 -8.75
C GLY A 46 -18.28 -10.06 -10.12
N LYS A 47 -18.20 -8.98 -10.91
CA LYS A 47 -17.46 -8.96 -12.18
C LYS A 47 -15.95 -8.95 -11.99
N ILE A 48 -15.47 -8.26 -10.97
CA ILE A 48 -14.04 -8.19 -10.62
C ILE A 48 -13.58 -9.52 -10.04
N ASP A 49 -14.36 -10.11 -9.12
CA ASP A 49 -14.02 -11.37 -8.45
C ASP A 49 -14.04 -12.58 -9.42
N GLN A 50 -14.71 -12.46 -10.56
CA GLN A 50 -14.65 -13.46 -11.66
C GLN A 50 -13.38 -13.35 -12.51
N ARG A 51 -12.58 -12.28 -12.33
CA ARG A 51 -11.31 -12.15 -13.03
C ARG A 51 -10.24 -12.98 -12.35
N THR A 52 -9.40 -13.61 -13.15
CA THR A 52 -8.24 -14.37 -12.67
C THR A 52 -6.99 -13.51 -12.48
N ALA A 53 -7.08 -12.22 -12.78
CA ALA A 53 -5.95 -11.29 -12.68
C ALA A 53 -5.63 -10.99 -11.21
N GLU A 54 -4.41 -11.33 -10.83
CA GLU A 54 -3.89 -10.97 -9.51
C GLU A 54 -3.59 -9.48 -9.44
N ALA A 55 -3.80 -8.88 -8.26
CA ALA A 55 -3.39 -7.51 -7.97
C ALA A 55 -1.87 -7.48 -7.66
N ALA A 56 -1.06 -7.66 -8.70
CA ALA A 56 0.40 -7.73 -8.61
C ALA A 56 1.09 -6.37 -8.72
N GLU A 57 0.38 -5.37 -9.21
CA GLU A 57 0.82 -3.97 -9.33
C GLU A 57 0.33 -3.16 -8.12
N GLY A 58 0.69 -1.88 -8.06
CA GLY A 58 0.24 -1.01 -6.97
C GLY A 58 1.26 0.05 -6.61
N LEU A 59 1.03 0.70 -5.47
CA LEU A 59 1.96 1.68 -4.91
C LEU A 59 1.99 1.65 -3.38
N VAL A 60 3.05 2.23 -2.85
CA VAL A 60 3.22 2.54 -1.43
C VAL A 60 2.96 4.03 -1.22
N ALA A 61 2.13 4.36 -0.24
CA ALA A 61 1.95 5.73 0.23
C ALA A 61 2.39 5.86 1.69
N ALA A 62 2.86 7.05 2.07
CA ALA A 62 3.23 7.37 3.43
C ALA A 62 2.59 8.70 3.87
N VAL A 63 2.19 8.78 5.13
CA VAL A 63 1.69 10.00 5.77
C VAL A 63 2.37 10.14 7.13
N VAL A 64 2.78 11.37 7.46
CA VAL A 64 3.44 11.69 8.73
C VAL A 64 2.59 12.67 9.51
N SER A 65 2.45 12.45 10.79
CA SER A 65 1.83 13.38 11.74
C SER A 65 2.30 13.09 13.16
N ASP A 66 2.59 14.16 13.92
CA ASP A 66 2.81 14.12 15.38
C ASP A 66 3.77 13.02 15.89
N GLY A 67 4.95 12.92 15.27
CA GLY A 67 5.95 11.92 15.67
C GLY A 67 5.57 10.49 15.30
N ALA A 68 4.66 10.31 14.35
CA ALA A 68 4.32 9.02 13.78
C ALA A 68 4.36 9.06 12.26
N VAL A 69 4.64 7.93 11.64
CA VAL A 69 4.49 7.70 10.20
C VAL A 69 3.66 6.45 9.97
N ALA A 70 2.69 6.55 9.09
CA ALA A 70 1.93 5.41 8.60
C ALA A 70 2.20 5.20 7.12
N MET A 71 2.35 3.95 6.73
CA MET A 71 2.55 3.53 5.35
C MET A 71 1.51 2.49 4.96
N THR A 72 1.05 2.55 3.73
CA THR A 72 0.18 1.54 3.15
C THR A 72 0.69 1.08 1.80
N GLU A 73 0.50 -0.19 1.53
CA GLU A 73 0.62 -0.83 0.23
C GLU A 73 -0.78 -1.01 -0.33
N LEU A 74 -1.09 -0.33 -1.44
CA LEU A 74 -2.34 -0.51 -2.17
C LEU A 74 -2.04 -1.20 -3.50
N ARG A 75 -2.74 -2.29 -3.79
CA ARG A 75 -2.51 -3.15 -4.95
C ARG A 75 -3.59 -3.01 -5.99
N SER A 76 -3.22 -3.18 -7.27
CA SER A 76 -4.09 -3.15 -8.44
C SER A 76 -3.67 -4.20 -9.47
N GLU A 77 -4.52 -4.47 -10.45
CA GLU A 77 -4.19 -5.38 -11.56
C GLU A 77 -3.13 -4.78 -12.49
N THR A 78 -3.20 -3.46 -12.74
CA THR A 78 -2.34 -2.78 -13.70
C THR A 78 -1.58 -1.61 -13.09
N ASP A 79 -0.42 -1.28 -13.71
CA ASP A 79 0.35 -0.09 -13.36
C ASP A 79 -0.35 1.22 -13.80
N PHE A 80 -1.25 1.16 -14.78
CA PHE A 80 -2.10 2.30 -15.18
C PHE A 80 -3.04 2.70 -14.05
N ALA A 81 -3.68 1.72 -13.39
CA ALA A 81 -4.51 1.98 -12.23
C ALA A 81 -3.69 2.55 -11.06
N ALA A 82 -2.51 1.99 -10.81
CA ALA A 82 -1.61 2.45 -9.76
C ALA A 82 -1.15 3.91 -9.93
N ARG A 83 -1.15 4.43 -11.16
CA ARG A 83 -0.80 5.83 -11.49
C ARG A 83 -1.99 6.78 -11.53
N ASN A 84 -3.20 6.26 -11.41
CA ASN A 84 -4.41 7.07 -11.40
C ASN A 84 -4.46 7.94 -10.14
N ASP A 85 -4.80 9.22 -10.28
CA ASP A 85 -4.86 10.17 -9.16
C ASP A 85 -5.80 9.70 -8.03
N MET A 86 -6.95 9.12 -8.38
CA MET A 86 -7.88 8.56 -7.38
C MET A 86 -7.27 7.41 -6.60
N PHE A 87 -6.46 6.58 -7.24
CA PHE A 87 -5.78 5.46 -6.59
C PHE A 87 -4.70 5.97 -5.63
N VAL A 88 -3.89 6.93 -6.08
CA VAL A 88 -2.85 7.58 -5.26
C VAL A 88 -3.47 8.24 -4.03
N GLU A 89 -4.57 8.98 -4.22
CA GLU A 89 -5.28 9.65 -3.13
C GLU A 89 -5.92 8.64 -2.17
N GLY A 90 -6.48 7.56 -2.70
CA GLY A 90 -7.01 6.45 -1.90
C GLY A 90 -5.95 5.80 -1.03
N ALA A 91 -4.76 5.55 -1.56
CA ALA A 91 -3.64 5.02 -0.78
C ALA A 91 -3.23 5.97 0.35
N ARG A 92 -3.14 7.28 0.07
CA ARG A 92 -2.87 8.30 1.10
C ARG A 92 -3.95 8.33 2.17
N LYS A 93 -5.23 8.23 1.79
CA LYS A 93 -6.34 8.20 2.72
C LYS A 93 -6.28 6.98 3.64
N ILE A 94 -5.90 5.81 3.12
CA ILE A 94 -5.70 4.60 3.93
C ILE A 94 -4.54 4.82 4.91
N ALA A 95 -3.40 5.36 4.47
CA ALA A 95 -2.29 5.70 5.35
C ALA A 95 -2.69 6.74 6.43
N GLN A 96 -3.52 7.73 6.07
CA GLN A 96 -4.07 8.69 7.03
C GLN A 96 -4.96 8.04 8.09
N LEU A 97 -5.79 7.06 7.71
CA LEU A 97 -6.60 6.29 8.64
C LEU A 97 -5.73 5.43 9.57
N ALA A 98 -4.62 4.91 9.06
CA ALA A 98 -3.68 4.10 9.82
C ALA A 98 -2.95 4.88 10.93
N LEU A 99 -2.78 6.20 10.79
CA LEU A 99 -2.20 7.06 11.83
C LEU A 99 -2.99 7.03 13.15
N ALA A 100 -4.30 6.79 13.09
CA ALA A 100 -5.15 6.69 14.27
C ALA A 100 -5.09 5.30 14.95
N GLY A 101 -4.47 4.32 14.31
CA GLY A 101 -4.34 2.95 14.82
C GLY A 101 -3.10 2.74 15.70
N PRO A 102 -2.89 1.51 16.17
CA PRO A 102 -1.72 1.13 16.96
C PRO A 102 -0.43 1.09 16.14
N ASP A 103 0.72 1.14 16.81
CA ASP A 103 2.02 0.88 16.19
C ASP A 103 2.15 -0.59 15.75
N GLY A 104 2.96 -0.79 14.73
CA GLY A 104 3.18 -2.08 14.08
C GLY A 104 2.31 -2.27 12.85
N GLN A 105 2.22 -3.51 12.41
CA GLN A 105 1.35 -3.89 11.30
C GLN A 105 -0.11 -3.89 11.77
N GLN A 106 -0.98 -3.34 10.95
CA GLN A 106 -2.40 -3.23 11.22
C GLN A 106 -3.20 -4.05 10.21
N GLU A 107 -4.30 -4.64 10.66
CA GLU A 107 -5.32 -5.17 9.75
C GLU A 107 -6.15 -4.01 9.18
N PRO A 108 -6.55 -4.07 7.91
CA PRO A 108 -7.39 -3.05 7.30
C PRO A 108 -8.74 -2.92 8.02
N THR A 109 -9.04 -1.71 8.48
CA THR A 109 -10.33 -1.39 9.12
C THR A 109 -11.45 -1.27 8.09
N ASP A 110 -12.71 -1.27 8.56
CA ASP A 110 -13.89 -1.08 7.70
C ASP A 110 -13.79 0.24 6.90
N ALA A 111 -13.28 1.30 7.52
CA ALA A 111 -13.08 2.58 6.86
C ALA A 111 -12.05 2.51 5.72
N MET A 112 -10.98 1.72 5.87
CA MET A 112 -10.00 1.46 4.83
C MET A 112 -10.59 0.58 3.72
N GLN A 113 -11.38 -0.43 4.07
CA GLN A 113 -12.08 -1.29 3.11
C GLN A 113 -13.12 -0.50 2.31
N GLN A 114 -13.78 0.50 2.91
CA GLN A 114 -14.68 1.38 2.18
C GLN A 114 -13.94 2.18 1.10
N VAL A 115 -12.71 2.67 1.37
CA VAL A 115 -11.89 3.34 0.35
C VAL A 115 -11.59 2.39 -0.82
N VAL A 116 -11.25 1.13 -0.52
CA VAL A 116 -11.02 0.11 -1.57
C VAL A 116 -12.28 -0.13 -2.39
N THR A 117 -13.43 -0.23 -1.75
CA THR A 117 -14.73 -0.42 -2.41
C THR A 117 -15.03 0.73 -3.38
N ASP A 118 -14.82 1.97 -2.96
CA ASP A 118 -15.04 3.16 -3.79
C ASP A 118 -14.08 3.17 -5.01
N LEU A 119 -12.82 2.79 -4.80
CA LEU A 119 -11.83 2.66 -5.87
C LEU A 119 -12.18 1.55 -6.86
N ARG A 120 -12.59 0.36 -6.37
CA ARG A 120 -13.05 -0.76 -7.23
C ARG A 120 -14.23 -0.36 -8.10
N LEU A 121 -15.18 0.41 -7.54
CA LEU A 121 -16.32 0.94 -8.30
C LEU A 121 -15.88 1.87 -9.44
N SER A 122 -14.94 2.78 -9.14
CA SER A 122 -14.53 3.83 -10.06
C SER A 122 -13.56 3.33 -11.13
N ILE A 123 -12.54 2.55 -10.71
CA ILE A 123 -11.44 2.07 -11.57
C ILE A 123 -11.80 0.76 -12.26
N LYS A 124 -12.67 -0.07 -11.65
CA LYS A 124 -13.14 -1.36 -12.17
C LYS A 124 -12.03 -2.42 -12.32
N GLU A 125 -11.05 -2.36 -11.43
CA GLU A 125 -9.99 -3.37 -11.30
C GLU A 125 -10.05 -4.07 -9.94
N ASN A 126 -9.37 -5.19 -9.83
CA ASN A 126 -9.12 -5.84 -8.55
C ASN A 126 -8.14 -4.97 -7.75
N ILE A 127 -8.65 -4.31 -6.71
CA ILE A 127 -7.88 -3.45 -5.81
C ILE A 127 -7.98 -4.03 -4.42
N SER A 128 -6.85 -4.10 -3.74
CA SER A 128 -6.77 -4.60 -2.36
C SER A 128 -5.74 -3.84 -1.54
N VAL A 129 -5.97 -3.78 -0.24
CA VAL A 129 -4.96 -3.32 0.70
C VAL A 129 -3.97 -4.46 0.92
N GLY A 130 -2.70 -4.18 0.74
CA GLY A 130 -1.62 -5.05 1.14
C GLY A 130 -1.25 -4.79 2.62
N ARG A 131 0.00 -4.40 2.86
CA ARG A 131 0.45 -4.07 4.22
C ARG A 131 0.02 -2.66 4.62
N VAL A 132 -0.36 -2.53 5.89
CA VAL A 132 -0.56 -1.26 6.57
C VAL A 132 0.30 -1.26 7.81
N VAL A 133 1.15 -0.26 7.98
CA VAL A 133 2.10 -0.19 9.11
C VAL A 133 2.11 1.22 9.65
N ARG A 134 2.14 1.34 10.98
CA ARG A 134 2.40 2.58 11.70
C ARG A 134 3.59 2.41 12.61
N ILE A 135 4.47 3.39 12.66
CA ILE A 135 5.52 3.50 13.66
C ILE A 135 5.48 4.90 14.28
N SER A 136 5.83 5.00 15.54
CA SER A 136 5.96 6.27 16.24
C SER A 136 7.24 6.32 17.07
N GLY A 137 7.68 7.53 17.37
CA GLY A 137 8.87 7.75 18.20
C GLY A 137 9.23 9.23 18.31
N PRO A 138 10.24 9.55 19.14
CA PRO A 138 10.73 10.92 19.33
C PRO A 138 11.19 11.56 18.00
N LYS A 139 11.71 10.75 17.11
CA LYS A 139 12.08 11.13 15.73
C LYS A 139 11.60 10.05 14.78
N VAL A 140 10.96 10.46 13.69
CA VAL A 140 10.52 9.54 12.64
C VAL A 140 11.00 10.03 11.27
N GLY A 141 11.39 9.10 10.42
CA GLY A 141 11.74 9.38 9.04
C GLY A 141 11.04 8.42 8.10
N HIS A 142 10.85 8.84 6.87
CA HIS A 142 10.30 7.99 5.83
C HIS A 142 10.89 8.32 4.47
N TYR A 143 10.78 7.38 3.57
CA TYR A 143 11.09 7.54 2.16
C TYR A 143 10.14 6.69 1.33
N VAL A 144 9.58 7.27 0.30
CA VAL A 144 8.87 6.54 -0.76
C VAL A 144 9.62 6.82 -2.06
N HIS A 145 10.02 5.75 -2.74
CA HIS A 145 10.73 5.88 -4.01
C HIS A 145 9.84 6.54 -5.06
N HIS A 146 10.44 7.27 -5.99
CA HIS A 146 9.70 8.03 -7.01
C HIS A 146 8.80 7.15 -7.90
N THR A 147 9.11 5.86 -8.02
CA THR A 147 8.26 4.90 -8.73
C THR A 147 7.01 4.50 -7.95
N GLY A 148 6.92 4.85 -6.67
CA GLY A 148 5.87 4.41 -5.76
C GLY A 148 5.93 2.92 -5.37
N LYS A 149 6.90 2.15 -5.87
CA LYS A 149 6.95 0.68 -5.68
C LYS A 149 7.61 0.26 -4.37
N MET A 150 8.37 1.14 -3.76
CA MET A 150 9.16 0.87 -2.56
C MET A 150 9.07 2.03 -1.60
N GLY A 151 9.12 1.73 -0.32
CA GLY A 151 9.21 2.72 0.73
C GLY A 151 9.67 2.11 2.03
N ALA A 152 10.24 2.95 2.88
CA ALA A 152 10.65 2.58 4.23
C ALA A 152 10.30 3.69 5.21
N ALA A 153 10.14 3.31 6.47
CA ALA A 153 9.99 4.23 7.58
C ALA A 153 10.83 3.73 8.77
N VAL A 154 11.36 4.67 9.52
CA VAL A 154 12.17 4.41 10.72
C VAL A 154 11.73 5.32 11.85
N ALA A 155 11.84 4.82 13.07
CA ALA A 155 11.76 5.62 14.28
C ALA A 155 13.08 5.50 15.03
N GLY A 156 13.51 6.58 15.68
CA GLY A 156 14.75 6.61 16.43
C GLY A 156 14.72 7.60 17.60
N GLU A 157 15.74 7.52 18.42
CA GLU A 157 15.94 8.36 19.59
C GLU A 157 17.30 9.07 19.51
N GLY A 158 17.41 10.20 20.17
CA GLY A 158 18.65 10.99 20.23
C GLY A 158 18.71 12.09 19.19
N ASP A 159 19.94 12.59 18.93
CA ASP A 159 20.19 13.70 18.02
C ASP A 159 20.28 13.18 16.56
N LEU A 160 19.12 12.88 15.99
CA LEU A 160 18.99 12.39 14.63
C LEU A 160 18.44 13.50 13.73
N SER A 161 19.18 13.83 12.68
CA SER A 161 18.70 14.78 11.67
C SER A 161 17.70 14.09 10.71
N ASP A 162 16.82 14.88 10.11
CA ASP A 162 15.85 14.38 9.11
C ASP A 162 16.59 13.79 7.89
N ASP A 163 17.72 14.38 7.49
CA ASP A 163 18.54 13.87 6.38
C ASP A 163 19.13 12.49 6.70
N LEU A 164 19.60 12.27 7.93
CA LEU A 164 20.09 10.97 8.36
C LEU A 164 18.97 9.91 8.33
N LEU A 165 17.82 10.23 8.91
CA LEU A 165 16.66 9.33 8.90
C LEU A 165 16.19 9.02 7.47
N ARG A 166 16.15 10.02 6.62
CA ARG A 166 15.82 9.84 5.20
C ARG A 166 16.87 8.97 4.50
N GLY A 167 18.16 9.18 4.74
CA GLY A 167 19.25 8.37 4.19
C GLY A 167 19.14 6.91 4.61
N ILE A 168 18.82 6.64 5.87
CA ILE A 168 18.55 5.28 6.36
C ILE A 168 17.36 4.66 5.61
N CYS A 169 16.26 5.41 5.45
CA CYS A 169 15.08 4.91 4.71
C CYS A 169 15.39 4.65 3.24
N GLN A 170 16.21 5.49 2.59
CA GLN A 170 16.67 5.26 1.23
C GLN A 170 17.51 3.98 1.13
N HIS A 171 18.43 3.76 2.06
CA HIS A 171 19.23 2.55 2.13
C HIS A 171 18.36 1.30 2.31
N LEU A 172 17.37 1.33 3.22
CA LEU A 172 16.41 0.25 3.43
C LEU A 172 15.56 -0.04 2.19
N SER A 173 15.28 0.99 1.38
CA SER A 173 14.48 0.86 0.16
C SER A 173 15.30 0.45 -1.06
N ALA A 174 16.64 0.49 -0.98
CA ALA A 174 17.54 0.16 -2.08
C ALA A 174 17.75 -1.36 -2.21
N ALA A 175 16.68 -2.15 -2.10
CA ALA A 175 16.73 -3.58 -2.39
C ALA A 175 17.00 -3.79 -3.88
N ASP A 176 17.89 -4.71 -4.19
CA ASP A 176 18.32 -5.07 -5.56
C ASP A 176 17.26 -5.80 -6.41
N GLY A 177 15.99 -5.68 -6.06
CA GLY A 177 14.87 -6.36 -6.72
C GLY A 177 14.80 -7.87 -6.47
N LYS A 178 15.79 -8.45 -5.81
CA LYS A 178 15.81 -9.87 -5.41
C LYS A 178 15.38 -10.08 -3.95
N GLY A 179 14.98 -9.03 -3.27
CA GLY A 179 14.27 -9.06 -1.99
C GLY A 179 15.10 -9.41 -0.75
N ALA A 180 16.37 -9.75 -0.90
CA ALA A 180 17.14 -10.33 0.20
C ALA A 180 18.17 -9.38 0.85
N LEU A 181 18.58 -8.31 0.19
CA LEU A 181 19.75 -7.54 0.62
C LEU A 181 19.44 -6.27 1.42
N ALA A 182 18.19 -5.85 1.49
CA ALA A 182 17.87 -4.53 2.00
C ALA A 182 17.39 -4.49 3.44
N GLN A 183 17.29 -5.59 4.13
CA GLN A 183 17.00 -5.55 5.56
C GLN A 183 18.32 -5.65 6.33
N PRO A 184 18.84 -4.55 6.89
CA PRO A 184 19.96 -4.63 7.80
C PRO A 184 19.55 -5.52 8.97
N LEU A 185 20.28 -6.59 9.17
CA LEU A 185 20.05 -7.55 10.27
C LEU A 185 20.62 -7.04 11.59
N ALA A 186 21.53 -6.06 11.51
CA ALA A 186 22.23 -5.50 12.66
C ALA A 186 22.76 -4.11 12.35
N VAL A 187 23.07 -3.32 13.37
CA VAL A 187 23.64 -1.97 13.27
C VAL A 187 25.15 -2.04 12.97
N ASP A 188 25.81 -3.06 13.43
CA ASP A 188 27.26 -3.31 13.25
C ASP A 188 27.54 -4.81 13.04
N SER A 189 28.78 -5.11 12.65
CA SER A 189 29.21 -6.49 12.41
C SER A 189 29.20 -7.38 13.65
N ASP A 190 29.38 -6.76 14.81
CA ASP A 190 29.50 -7.49 16.09
C ASP A 190 28.13 -7.91 16.62
N SER A 191 27.08 -7.22 16.19
CA SER A 191 25.67 -7.53 16.48
C SER A 191 25.07 -8.56 15.55
N LEU A 192 25.78 -8.97 14.49
CA LEU A 192 25.30 -9.98 13.55
C LEU A 192 25.36 -11.39 14.18
N PRO A 193 24.28 -12.18 14.08
CA PRO A 193 24.34 -13.60 14.42
C PRO A 193 25.41 -14.32 13.60
N ALA A 194 26.29 -15.09 14.26
CA ALA A 194 27.43 -15.73 13.63
C ALA A 194 27.05 -16.70 12.47
N ASP A 195 25.93 -17.38 12.61
CA ASP A 195 25.36 -18.26 11.58
C ASP A 195 24.96 -17.49 10.31
N ARG A 196 24.40 -16.29 10.47
CA ARG A 196 24.02 -15.44 9.34
C ARG A 196 25.24 -14.87 8.61
N LEU A 197 26.28 -14.54 9.36
CA LEU A 197 27.54 -14.07 8.78
C LEU A 197 28.23 -15.17 7.98
N GLU A 198 28.25 -16.40 8.47
CA GLU A 198 28.83 -17.54 7.77
C GLU A 198 28.03 -17.94 6.52
N GLU A 199 26.68 -17.90 6.60
CA GLU A 199 25.80 -18.11 5.46
C GLU A 199 26.07 -17.08 4.35
N ALA A 200 26.18 -15.79 4.70
CA ALA A 200 26.47 -14.73 3.75
C ALA A 200 27.86 -14.90 3.11
N ARG A 201 28.87 -15.28 3.90
CA ARG A 201 30.23 -15.57 3.39
C ARG A 201 30.23 -16.74 2.42
N SER A 202 29.59 -17.83 2.77
CA SER A 202 29.55 -19.04 1.91
C SER A 202 28.82 -18.76 0.59
N THR A 203 27.72 -17.98 0.65
CA THR A 203 26.99 -17.55 -0.54
C THR A 203 27.83 -16.64 -1.43
N ALA A 204 28.49 -15.63 -0.86
CA ALA A 204 29.36 -14.71 -1.60
C ALA A 204 30.54 -15.44 -2.24
N VAL A 205 31.13 -16.42 -1.57
CA VAL A 205 32.21 -17.26 -2.11
C VAL A 205 31.72 -18.12 -3.29
N ALA A 206 30.54 -18.70 -3.15
CA ALA A 206 29.92 -19.50 -4.20
C ALA A 206 29.60 -18.68 -5.46
N GLU A 207 29.06 -17.48 -5.27
CA GLU A 207 28.72 -16.58 -6.37
C GLU A 207 29.96 -15.98 -7.05
N ALA A 208 30.99 -15.66 -6.28
CA ALA A 208 32.24 -15.09 -6.82
C ALA A 208 33.13 -16.12 -7.56
N GLY A 209 32.82 -17.41 -7.44
CA GLY A 209 33.67 -18.48 -8.05
C GLY A 209 35.09 -18.53 -7.50
N VAL A 210 35.37 -17.91 -6.36
CA VAL A 210 36.71 -17.85 -5.76
C VAL A 210 36.89 -19.03 -4.83
N ARG A 211 37.83 -19.93 -5.18
CA ARG A 211 38.35 -20.95 -4.25
C ARG A 211 39.22 -20.24 -3.21
N ILE A 212 38.75 -20.11 -2.00
CA ILE A 212 39.62 -19.76 -0.87
C ILE A 212 40.45 -20.98 -0.54
N MET A 213 41.78 -20.89 -0.78
CA MET A 213 42.71 -21.90 -0.28
C MET A 213 42.80 -21.75 1.25
N PRO A 214 42.70 -22.83 2.02
CA PRO A 214 42.94 -22.76 3.44
C PRO A 214 44.38 -22.29 3.71
N THR A 215 44.52 -21.29 4.54
CA THR A 215 45.82 -20.85 5.07
C THR A 215 46.41 -22.00 5.91
N MET A 216 47.58 -22.50 5.50
CA MET A 216 48.35 -23.41 6.33
C MET A 216 48.91 -22.72 7.57
#